data_37621b1052446c56c962b8465cf62d13
#
_entry.id   37621b1052446c56c962b8465cf62d13
#
_cell.length_a   1.000
_cell.length_b   1.000
_cell.length_c   1.000
_cell.angle_alpha   90.00
_cell.angle_beta   90.00
_cell.angle_gamma   90.00
#
_symmetry.space_group_name_H-M   'P 1'
#
loop_
_entity.id
_entity.type
_entity.pdbx_description
1 polymer ?
#
loop_
_entity_poly.entity_id
_entity_poly.type
_entity_poly.pdbx_seq_one_letter_code
_entity_poly.pdbx_strand_id
1 'polypeptide(L)'
;MRAVLWLMALFGVAVASALFAAGNPGTVTVFWSPWRVDLSLNLVLVGLVASFLVLHLALRGFAAFASIPAQARRWRAQQRERLVHASLVDALAHLTAGRFVRSRKAAEHALALRLSPDNEEDSVRSNARLQAMLHLLAAESAHALQDRPVRDAHFQQASEVLQSTDGASAQEGFFLRAARWALDDHDAGSAMQWLDRLPQGAARRTVALRLRFRVARMRGETALALETLRLLVKHNAFAKSNGMSLVRALALELIFASKVPAQVTQAWSRLDPTERAMPDVALGAARHWLSLGGDAAQSRAWLLPVWALMVEKPSGLTPPQRLALVRTLESGLGAQNDALEEVWLARIETAQMSDPRNALLQYLAGVMCARLALWGKAQHLLRQSAALSTDLELKRDAQRALDALEHRGT
;
A
#
# COMPACT_ATOMS: atom_id res chain seq x y z
N MET A 1 -25.96 -29.19 -47.58
CA MET A 1 -25.16 -29.33 -48.81
C MET A 1 -24.14 -30.48 -48.77
N ARG A 2 -23.28 -30.60 -47.74
CA ARG A 2 -22.30 -31.69 -47.65
C ARG A 2 -22.91 -33.11 -47.65
N ALA A 3 -24.04 -33.32 -46.96
CA ALA A 3 -24.73 -34.60 -46.93
C ALA A 3 -25.30 -35.02 -48.29
N VAL A 4 -25.82 -34.09 -49.08
CA VAL A 4 -26.35 -34.35 -50.43
C VAL A 4 -25.25 -34.75 -51.41
N LEU A 5 -24.10 -34.06 -51.36
CA LEU A 5 -22.90 -34.40 -52.15
C LEU A 5 -22.35 -35.79 -51.79
N TRP A 6 -22.35 -36.16 -50.51
CA TRP A 6 -21.99 -37.51 -50.08
C TRP A 6 -22.95 -38.57 -50.54
N LEU A 7 -24.23 -38.28 -50.51
CA LEU A 7 -25.28 -39.20 -51.00
C LEU A 7 -25.16 -39.39 -52.54
N MET A 8 -24.93 -38.32 -53.31
CA MET A 8 -24.74 -38.43 -54.78
C MET A 8 -23.42 -39.17 -55.09
N ALA A 9 -22.34 -38.96 -54.36
CA ALA A 9 -21.08 -39.67 -54.53
C ALA A 9 -21.29 -41.18 -54.25
N LEU A 10 -21.98 -41.51 -53.15
CA LEU A 10 -22.29 -42.89 -52.77
C LEU A 10 -23.21 -43.61 -53.83
N PHE A 11 -24.18 -42.88 -54.36
CA PHE A 11 -25.02 -43.37 -55.43
C PHE A 11 -24.24 -43.61 -56.74
N GLY A 12 -23.37 -42.66 -57.11
CA GLY A 12 -22.44 -42.78 -58.26
C GLY A 12 -21.50 -43.98 -58.13
N VAL A 13 -20.94 -44.21 -56.97
CA VAL A 13 -20.11 -45.40 -56.72
C VAL A 13 -20.92 -46.69 -56.78
N ALA A 14 -22.15 -46.72 -56.26
CA ALA A 14 -23.01 -47.86 -56.30
C ALA A 14 -23.38 -48.24 -57.75
N VAL A 15 -23.73 -47.24 -58.59
CA VAL A 15 -24.06 -47.47 -60.03
C VAL A 15 -22.84 -47.96 -60.81
N ALA A 16 -21.67 -47.34 -60.60
CA ALA A 16 -20.45 -47.76 -61.24
C ALA A 16 -20.03 -49.20 -60.84
N SER A 17 -20.18 -49.53 -59.54
CA SER A 17 -19.92 -50.89 -59.05
C SER A 17 -20.94 -51.95 -59.68
N ALA A 18 -22.22 -51.59 -59.83
CA ALA A 18 -23.20 -52.46 -60.44
C ALA A 18 -22.89 -52.70 -61.91
N LEU A 19 -22.54 -51.67 -62.68
CA LEU A 19 -22.13 -51.76 -64.06
C LEU A 19 -20.84 -52.60 -64.24
N PHE A 20 -19.84 -52.43 -63.39
CA PHE A 20 -18.67 -53.26 -63.44
C PHE A 20 -18.89 -54.71 -63.09
N ALA A 21 -19.80 -55.00 -62.13
CA ALA A 21 -20.22 -56.36 -61.76
C ALA A 21 -20.94 -57.07 -62.84
N ALA A 22 -21.80 -56.33 -63.61
CA ALA A 22 -22.62 -56.92 -64.71
C ALA A 22 -21.76 -57.36 -65.92
N GLY A 23 -20.58 -56.78 -66.15
CA GLY A 23 -19.69 -57.08 -67.31
C GLY A 23 -18.65 -58.15 -67.09
N ASN A 24 -18.47 -58.68 -65.86
CA ASN A 24 -17.34 -59.57 -65.59
C ASN A 24 -17.76 -61.02 -65.25
N PRO A 25 -17.54 -62.01 -66.20
CA PRO A 25 -17.88 -63.42 -65.99
C PRO A 25 -16.78 -64.20 -65.23
N GLY A 26 -15.77 -63.52 -64.56
CA GLY A 26 -14.68 -64.19 -63.88
C GLY A 26 -15.15 -65.06 -62.72
N THR A 27 -14.54 -66.24 -62.56
CA THR A 27 -14.72 -67.16 -61.43
C THR A 27 -13.42 -67.30 -60.63
N VAL A 28 -13.52 -67.35 -59.33
CA VAL A 28 -12.39 -67.64 -58.40
C VAL A 28 -12.57 -69.02 -57.85
N THR A 29 -11.66 -69.96 -58.16
CA THR A 29 -11.66 -71.30 -57.64
C THR A 29 -10.81 -71.44 -56.41
N VAL A 30 -11.37 -71.84 -55.27
CA VAL A 30 -10.66 -72.08 -54.03
C VAL A 30 -10.50 -73.58 -53.84
N PHE A 31 -9.27 -74.08 -53.83
CA PHE A 31 -8.91 -75.44 -53.57
C PHE A 31 -8.68 -75.71 -52.09
N TRP A 32 -9.57 -76.54 -51.48
CA TRP A 32 -9.37 -77.01 -50.12
C TRP A 32 -9.56 -78.51 -50.12
N SER A 33 -8.46 -79.24 -50.17
CA SER A 33 -8.48 -80.68 -50.30
C SER A 33 -9.39 -81.37 -49.27
N PRO A 34 -10.35 -82.18 -49.63
CA PRO A 34 -10.71 -82.70 -50.98
C PRO A 34 -11.71 -81.88 -51.78
N TRP A 35 -12.07 -80.68 -51.31
CA TRP A 35 -13.18 -79.88 -51.89
C TRP A 35 -12.61 -78.77 -52.84
N ARG A 36 -13.38 -78.59 -53.95
CA ARG A 36 -13.22 -77.49 -54.89
C ARG A 36 -14.46 -76.65 -54.87
N VAL A 37 -14.31 -75.32 -54.57
CA VAL A 37 -15.41 -74.34 -54.52
C VAL A 37 -15.17 -73.30 -55.60
N ASP A 38 -16.07 -73.21 -56.58
CA ASP A 38 -16.05 -72.19 -57.62
C ASP A 38 -17.01 -71.06 -57.23
N LEU A 39 -16.45 -69.87 -57.00
CA LEU A 39 -17.22 -68.70 -56.62
C LEU A 39 -17.11 -67.62 -57.70
N SER A 40 -18.20 -66.85 -57.91
CA SER A 40 -18.11 -65.71 -58.81
C SER A 40 -17.20 -64.66 -58.28
N LEU A 41 -16.39 -64.03 -59.15
CA LEU A 41 -15.47 -62.97 -58.77
C LEU A 41 -16.20 -61.84 -58.04
N ASN A 42 -17.40 -61.53 -58.45
CA ASN A 42 -18.26 -60.51 -57.82
C ASN A 42 -18.62 -60.86 -56.37
N LEU A 43 -18.93 -62.15 -56.10
CA LEU A 43 -19.23 -62.60 -54.73
C LEU A 43 -17.98 -62.46 -53.82
N VAL A 44 -16.79 -62.80 -54.36
CA VAL A 44 -15.51 -62.64 -53.60
C VAL A 44 -15.22 -61.20 -53.33
N LEU A 45 -15.40 -60.27 -54.28
CA LEU A 45 -15.26 -58.88 -54.13
C LEU A 45 -16.21 -58.28 -53.07
N VAL A 46 -17.52 -58.63 -53.15
CA VAL A 46 -18.48 -58.21 -52.15
C VAL A 46 -18.14 -58.74 -50.76
N GLY A 47 -17.77 -60.03 -50.70
CA GLY A 47 -17.31 -60.66 -49.45
C GLY A 47 -16.10 -59.94 -48.82
N LEU A 48 -15.11 -59.55 -49.66
CA LEU A 48 -13.93 -58.83 -49.22
C LEU A 48 -14.27 -57.44 -48.75
N VAL A 49 -15.12 -56.68 -49.45
CA VAL A 49 -15.63 -55.38 -49.04
C VAL A 49 -16.42 -55.46 -47.72
N ALA A 50 -17.30 -56.47 -47.63
CA ALA A 50 -18.08 -56.71 -46.40
C ALA A 50 -17.18 -57.09 -45.23
N SER A 51 -16.17 -57.93 -45.41
CA SER A 51 -15.22 -58.32 -44.42
C SER A 51 -14.37 -57.11 -43.97
N PHE A 52 -13.91 -56.26 -44.90
CA PHE A 52 -13.23 -55.05 -44.62
C PHE A 52 -14.11 -54.07 -43.80
N LEU A 53 -15.39 -53.92 -44.19
CA LEU A 53 -16.35 -53.06 -43.50
C LEU A 53 -16.55 -53.52 -42.02
N VAL A 54 -16.76 -54.82 -41.83
CA VAL A 54 -16.97 -55.45 -40.52
C VAL A 54 -15.72 -55.28 -39.67
N LEU A 55 -14.54 -55.54 -40.25
CA LEU A 55 -13.27 -55.31 -39.54
C LEU A 55 -13.06 -53.84 -39.15
N HIS A 56 -13.34 -52.92 -40.10
CA HIS A 56 -13.27 -51.50 -39.83
C HIS A 56 -14.21 -51.06 -38.69
N LEU A 57 -15.47 -51.52 -38.73
CA LEU A 57 -16.44 -51.24 -37.67
C LEU A 57 -16.04 -51.86 -36.33
N ALA A 58 -15.50 -53.08 -36.34
CA ALA A 58 -14.99 -53.73 -35.14
C ALA A 58 -13.79 -52.99 -34.53
N LEU A 59 -12.81 -52.59 -35.36
CA LEU A 59 -11.66 -51.79 -34.90
C LEU A 59 -12.08 -50.42 -34.38
N ARG A 60 -13.03 -49.74 -35.06
CA ARG A 60 -13.58 -48.46 -34.63
C ARG A 60 -14.37 -48.59 -33.32
N GLY A 61 -15.18 -49.64 -33.17
CA GLY A 61 -15.86 -49.94 -31.91
C GLY A 61 -14.90 -50.20 -30.77
N PHE A 62 -13.86 -51.02 -31.03
CA PHE A 62 -12.82 -51.27 -30.04
C PHE A 62 -12.07 -50.00 -29.61
N ALA A 63 -11.68 -49.16 -30.59
CA ALA A 63 -11.03 -47.86 -30.30
C ALA A 63 -11.94 -46.92 -29.47
N ALA A 64 -13.24 -46.89 -29.77
CA ALA A 64 -14.23 -46.14 -29.01
C ALA A 64 -14.34 -46.67 -27.56
N PHE A 65 -14.42 -47.97 -27.36
CA PHE A 65 -14.42 -48.60 -26.05
C PHE A 65 -13.13 -48.34 -25.28
N ALA A 66 -11.97 -48.41 -25.91
CA ALA A 66 -10.68 -48.16 -25.31
C ALA A 66 -10.50 -46.67 -24.90
N SER A 67 -11.20 -45.73 -25.55
CA SER A 67 -11.18 -44.31 -25.25
C SER A 67 -12.08 -43.89 -24.06
N ILE A 68 -13.09 -44.70 -23.69
CA ILE A 68 -14.06 -44.39 -22.61
C ILE A 68 -13.36 -44.10 -21.27
N PRO A 69 -12.38 -44.90 -20.79
CA PRO A 69 -11.70 -44.62 -19.52
C PRO A 69 -10.92 -43.28 -19.52
N ALA A 70 -10.32 -42.92 -20.68
CA ALA A 70 -9.60 -41.66 -20.83
C ALA A 70 -10.57 -40.45 -20.83
N GLN A 71 -11.70 -40.56 -21.52
CA GLN A 71 -12.72 -39.52 -21.52
C GLN A 71 -13.37 -39.36 -20.14
N ALA A 72 -13.66 -40.46 -19.44
CA ALA A 72 -14.19 -40.44 -18.08
C ALA A 72 -13.20 -39.77 -17.10
N ARG A 73 -11.90 -40.03 -17.23
CA ARG A 73 -10.85 -39.35 -16.44
C ARG A 73 -10.82 -37.85 -16.73
N ARG A 74 -10.82 -37.44 -18.00
CA ARG A 74 -10.83 -36.00 -18.38
C ARG A 74 -12.10 -35.30 -17.87
N TRP A 75 -13.26 -35.95 -17.99
CA TRP A 75 -14.52 -35.40 -17.50
C TRP A 75 -14.50 -35.21 -15.96
N ARG A 76 -14.02 -36.22 -15.22
CA ARG A 76 -13.86 -36.10 -13.76
C ARG A 76 -12.89 -35.00 -13.36
N ALA A 77 -11.77 -34.84 -14.07
CA ALA A 77 -10.80 -33.77 -13.84
C ALA A 77 -11.44 -32.38 -14.05
N GLN A 78 -12.17 -32.20 -15.16
CA GLN A 78 -12.90 -30.94 -15.42
C GLN A 78 -13.98 -30.64 -14.36
N GLN A 79 -14.71 -31.67 -13.93
CA GLN A 79 -15.70 -31.49 -12.86
C GLN A 79 -15.06 -31.10 -11.55
N ARG A 80 -13.93 -31.71 -11.16
CA ARG A 80 -13.18 -31.31 -9.96
C ARG A 80 -12.69 -29.89 -10.07
N GLU A 81 -12.13 -29.49 -11.20
CA GLU A 81 -11.64 -28.12 -11.41
C GLU A 81 -12.79 -27.10 -11.27
N ARG A 82 -13.95 -27.36 -11.85
CA ARG A 82 -15.15 -26.53 -11.67
C ARG A 82 -15.58 -26.43 -10.21
N LEU A 83 -15.55 -27.52 -9.46
CA LEU A 83 -15.88 -27.54 -8.03
C LEU A 83 -14.86 -26.75 -7.20
N VAL A 84 -13.57 -26.86 -7.50
CA VAL A 84 -12.53 -26.06 -6.85
C VAL A 84 -12.76 -24.57 -7.08
N HIS A 85 -13.02 -24.15 -8.32
CA HIS A 85 -13.32 -22.75 -8.62
C HIS A 85 -14.61 -22.26 -7.97
N ALA A 86 -15.67 -23.06 -7.96
CA ALA A 86 -16.91 -22.73 -7.26
C ALA A 86 -16.66 -22.54 -5.76
N SER A 87 -15.94 -23.47 -5.11
CA SER A 87 -15.59 -23.36 -3.70
C SER A 87 -14.69 -22.18 -3.38
N LEU A 88 -13.79 -21.77 -4.30
CA LEU A 88 -13.00 -20.55 -4.18
C LEU A 88 -13.89 -19.29 -4.19
N VAL A 89 -14.84 -19.24 -5.14
CA VAL A 89 -15.80 -18.12 -5.22
C VAL A 89 -16.65 -18.04 -3.97
N ASP A 90 -17.13 -19.19 -3.49
CA ASP A 90 -17.90 -19.28 -2.23
C ASP A 90 -17.06 -18.83 -1.02
N ALA A 91 -15.79 -19.23 -0.95
CA ALA A 91 -14.88 -18.80 0.11
C ALA A 91 -14.71 -17.28 0.11
N LEU A 92 -14.49 -16.67 -1.06
CA LEU A 92 -14.38 -15.21 -1.21
C LEU A 92 -15.70 -14.50 -0.87
N ALA A 93 -16.84 -15.01 -1.34
CA ALA A 93 -18.14 -14.45 -1.03
C ALA A 93 -18.45 -14.50 0.46
N HIS A 94 -18.12 -15.60 1.12
CA HIS A 94 -18.28 -15.72 2.57
C HIS A 94 -17.31 -14.82 3.35
N LEU A 95 -16.06 -14.67 2.88
CA LEU A 95 -15.08 -13.78 3.50
C LEU A 95 -15.56 -12.33 3.46
N THR A 96 -16.00 -11.87 2.30
CA THR A 96 -16.50 -10.49 2.13
C THR A 96 -17.80 -10.23 2.90
N ALA A 97 -18.62 -11.28 3.08
CA ALA A 97 -19.84 -11.21 3.89
C ALA A 97 -19.59 -11.36 5.41
N GLY A 98 -18.33 -11.45 5.87
CA GLY A 98 -17.98 -11.64 7.28
C GLY A 98 -18.31 -13.03 7.85
N ARG A 99 -18.60 -14.01 6.98
CA ARG A 99 -18.95 -15.39 7.39
C ARG A 99 -17.70 -16.27 7.44
N PHE A 100 -16.77 -15.94 8.32
CA PHE A 100 -15.41 -16.49 8.35
C PHE A 100 -15.36 -18.01 8.52
N VAL A 101 -16.22 -18.61 9.34
CA VAL A 101 -16.29 -20.09 9.50
C VAL A 101 -16.65 -20.77 8.18
N ARG A 102 -17.61 -20.23 7.43
CA ARG A 102 -18.03 -20.78 6.13
C ARG A 102 -16.94 -20.57 5.08
N SER A 103 -16.32 -19.40 5.08
CA SER A 103 -15.19 -19.09 4.19
C SER A 103 -14.04 -20.08 4.38
N ARG A 104 -13.61 -20.33 5.62
CA ARG A 104 -12.58 -21.29 5.93
C ARG A 104 -12.95 -22.70 5.44
N LYS A 105 -14.14 -23.19 5.78
CA LYS A 105 -14.60 -24.52 5.34
C LYS A 105 -14.65 -24.66 3.82
N ALA A 106 -15.08 -23.63 3.10
CA ALA A 106 -15.10 -23.65 1.63
C ALA A 106 -13.67 -23.68 1.04
N ALA A 107 -12.73 -22.93 1.63
CA ALA A 107 -11.32 -22.96 1.21
C ALA A 107 -10.67 -24.33 1.50
N GLU A 108 -10.87 -24.89 2.69
CA GLU A 108 -10.40 -26.24 3.08
C GLU A 108 -11.00 -27.33 2.19
N HIS A 109 -12.30 -27.25 1.84
CA HIS A 109 -12.95 -28.15 0.91
C HIS A 109 -12.32 -28.10 -0.48
N ALA A 110 -12.04 -26.89 -1.00
CA ALA A 110 -11.35 -26.70 -2.28
C ALA A 110 -9.94 -27.32 -2.25
N LEU A 111 -9.20 -27.17 -1.14
CA LEU A 111 -7.89 -27.80 -0.95
C LEU A 111 -7.98 -29.33 -0.93
N ALA A 112 -8.96 -29.91 -0.24
CA ALA A 112 -9.17 -31.36 -0.20
C ALA A 112 -9.48 -31.96 -1.57
N LEU A 113 -10.28 -31.28 -2.39
CA LEU A 113 -10.57 -31.68 -3.77
C LEU A 113 -9.33 -31.73 -4.66
N ARG A 114 -8.28 -30.97 -4.34
CA ARG A 114 -7.04 -30.87 -5.13
C ARG A 114 -5.97 -31.91 -4.79
N LEU A 115 -5.94 -32.41 -3.58
CA LEU A 115 -4.95 -33.41 -3.12
C LEU A 115 -5.05 -34.78 -3.81
N SER A 116 -5.93 -34.92 -4.83
CA SER A 116 -6.11 -36.15 -5.60
C SER A 116 -5.06 -36.28 -6.72
N PRO A 117 -4.36 -37.43 -6.88
CA PRO A 117 -3.09 -37.60 -7.58
C PRO A 117 -3.12 -37.57 -9.13
N ASP A 118 -4.19 -37.18 -9.78
CA ASP A 118 -4.39 -37.32 -11.24
C ASP A 118 -3.95 -36.10 -12.09
N ASN A 119 -2.98 -35.29 -11.69
CA ASN A 119 -2.65 -34.02 -12.38
C ASN A 119 -1.34 -34.09 -13.20
N GLU A 120 -1.48 -33.87 -14.52
CA GLU A 120 -0.40 -33.70 -15.50
C GLU A 120 0.41 -32.38 -15.29
N GLU A 121 1.69 -32.40 -15.65
CA GLU A 121 2.71 -31.38 -15.33
C GLU A 121 2.45 -29.93 -15.77
N ASP A 122 1.67 -29.66 -16.82
CA ASP A 122 1.38 -28.31 -17.32
C ASP A 122 0.41 -27.51 -16.44
N SER A 123 -0.33 -28.18 -15.55
CA SER A 123 -1.22 -27.54 -14.58
C SER A 123 -0.50 -27.09 -13.29
N VAL A 124 0.76 -27.51 -13.07
CA VAL A 124 1.48 -27.37 -11.78
C VAL A 124 1.62 -25.89 -11.34
N ARG A 125 2.01 -24.98 -12.24
CA ARG A 125 2.21 -23.55 -11.88
C ARG A 125 0.91 -22.80 -11.60
N SER A 126 -0.13 -23.00 -12.43
CA SER A 126 -1.45 -22.41 -12.17
C SER A 126 -2.06 -23.03 -10.92
N ASN A 127 -1.83 -24.29 -10.72
CA ASN A 127 -2.24 -25.07 -9.57
C ASN A 127 -1.61 -24.60 -8.26
N ALA A 128 -0.31 -24.30 -8.25
CA ALA A 128 0.40 -23.83 -7.06
C ALA A 128 -0.10 -22.44 -6.59
N ARG A 129 -0.31 -21.50 -7.52
CA ARG A 129 -0.88 -20.18 -7.18
C ARG A 129 -2.28 -20.27 -6.57
N LEU A 130 -3.13 -21.10 -7.15
CA LEU A 130 -4.48 -21.34 -6.66
C LEU A 130 -4.45 -21.98 -5.26
N GLN A 131 -3.55 -22.96 -5.05
CA GLN A 131 -3.35 -23.60 -3.75
C GLN A 131 -2.88 -22.60 -2.69
N ALA A 132 -1.86 -21.79 -3.00
CA ALA A 132 -1.39 -20.75 -2.09
C ALA A 132 -2.51 -19.75 -1.75
N MET A 133 -3.35 -19.40 -2.74
CA MET A 133 -4.47 -18.49 -2.53
C MET A 133 -5.56 -19.10 -1.63
N LEU A 134 -5.85 -20.38 -1.77
CA LEU A 134 -6.80 -21.09 -0.91
C LEU A 134 -6.30 -21.18 0.53
N HIS A 135 -5.01 -21.50 0.72
CA HIS A 135 -4.40 -21.47 2.05
C HIS A 135 -4.41 -20.06 2.65
N LEU A 136 -4.15 -19.02 1.84
CA LEU A 136 -4.21 -17.63 2.30
C LEU A 136 -5.64 -17.22 2.72
N LEU A 137 -6.67 -17.66 1.99
CA LEU A 137 -8.07 -17.42 2.34
C LEU A 137 -8.47 -18.13 3.64
N ALA A 138 -8.02 -19.37 3.82
CA ALA A 138 -8.22 -20.10 5.06
C ALA A 138 -7.52 -19.39 6.23
N ALA A 139 -6.27 -18.95 6.03
CA ALA A 139 -5.52 -18.19 7.03
C ALA A 139 -6.17 -16.85 7.38
N GLU A 140 -6.65 -16.08 6.39
CA GLU A 140 -7.38 -14.82 6.62
C GLU A 140 -8.66 -15.05 7.42
N SER A 141 -9.40 -16.12 7.09
CA SER A 141 -10.60 -16.48 7.82
C SER A 141 -10.30 -16.91 9.26
N ALA A 142 -9.21 -17.66 9.47
CA ALA A 142 -8.75 -18.06 10.80
C ALA A 142 -8.25 -16.85 11.62
N HIS A 143 -7.55 -15.89 10.97
CA HIS A 143 -7.15 -14.64 11.62
C HIS A 143 -8.36 -13.85 12.11
N ALA A 144 -9.39 -13.71 11.28
CA ALA A 144 -10.62 -13.01 11.65
C ALA A 144 -11.37 -13.71 12.80
N LEU A 145 -11.21 -15.01 12.95
CA LEU A 145 -11.73 -15.82 14.07
C LEU A 145 -10.80 -15.84 15.29
N GLN A 146 -9.64 -15.17 15.21
CA GLN A 146 -8.58 -15.18 16.21
C GLN A 146 -7.99 -16.59 16.51
N ASP A 147 -8.11 -17.50 15.55
CA ASP A 147 -7.58 -18.87 15.60
C ASP A 147 -6.14 -18.85 15.04
N ARG A 148 -5.19 -18.40 15.88
CA ARG A 148 -3.77 -18.23 15.50
C ARG A 148 -3.11 -19.54 15.04
N PRO A 149 -3.28 -20.69 15.74
CA PRO A 149 -2.65 -21.94 15.31
C PRO A 149 -3.04 -22.36 13.89
N VAL A 150 -4.34 -22.28 13.57
CA VAL A 150 -4.85 -22.63 12.22
C VAL A 150 -4.38 -21.63 11.19
N ARG A 151 -4.38 -20.32 11.51
CA ARG A 151 -3.83 -19.28 10.64
C ARG A 151 -2.38 -19.58 10.27
N ASP A 152 -1.56 -19.81 11.27
CA ASP A 152 -0.11 -19.98 11.09
C ASP A 152 0.21 -21.27 10.31
N ALA A 153 -0.54 -22.36 10.55
CA ALA A 153 -0.42 -23.60 9.78
C ALA A 153 -0.74 -23.39 8.28
N HIS A 154 -1.86 -22.74 7.97
CA HIS A 154 -2.19 -22.44 6.58
C HIS A 154 -1.22 -21.43 5.95
N PHE A 155 -0.73 -20.47 6.72
CA PHE A 155 0.25 -19.51 6.26
C PHE A 155 1.58 -20.17 5.89
N GLN A 156 2.05 -21.10 6.71
CA GLN A 156 3.26 -21.87 6.41
C GLN A 156 3.10 -22.69 5.14
N GLN A 157 1.99 -23.40 4.97
CA GLN A 157 1.71 -24.17 3.75
C GLN A 157 1.64 -23.28 2.49
N ALA A 158 1.02 -22.10 2.60
CA ALA A 158 1.02 -21.13 1.51
C ALA A 158 2.45 -20.65 1.15
N SER A 159 3.29 -20.42 2.17
CA SER A 159 4.68 -20.01 1.99
C SER A 159 5.50 -21.07 1.26
N GLU A 160 5.38 -22.33 1.64
CA GLU A 160 6.09 -23.46 1.02
C GLU A 160 5.71 -23.60 -0.46
N VAL A 161 4.41 -23.51 -0.78
CA VAL A 161 3.92 -23.56 -2.16
C VAL A 161 4.42 -22.38 -2.98
N LEU A 162 4.47 -21.17 -2.41
CA LEU A 162 4.95 -19.97 -3.11
C LEU A 162 6.46 -19.96 -3.34
N GLN A 163 7.26 -20.58 -2.46
CA GLN A 163 8.71 -20.70 -2.63
C GLN A 163 9.06 -21.62 -3.80
N SER A 164 8.24 -22.63 -4.07
CA SER A 164 8.42 -23.55 -5.21
C SER A 164 7.99 -22.95 -6.55
N THR A 165 7.40 -21.75 -6.56
CA THR A 165 6.78 -21.18 -7.75
C THR A 165 7.33 -19.78 -8.03
N ASP A 166 7.70 -19.50 -9.28
CA ASP A 166 8.21 -18.19 -9.74
C ASP A 166 7.10 -17.12 -9.80
N GLY A 167 6.48 -16.85 -8.66
CA GLY A 167 5.27 -16.04 -8.53
C GLY A 167 5.47 -14.74 -7.74
N ALA A 168 6.37 -13.83 -8.17
CA ALA A 168 6.68 -12.58 -7.47
C ALA A 168 5.43 -11.77 -7.02
N SER A 169 4.39 -11.68 -7.86
CA SER A 169 3.17 -10.94 -7.52
C SER A 169 2.31 -11.61 -6.43
N ALA A 170 2.32 -12.94 -6.37
CA ALA A 170 1.61 -13.67 -5.31
C ALA A 170 2.34 -13.53 -3.96
N GLN A 171 3.68 -13.52 -3.99
CA GLN A 171 4.50 -13.29 -2.80
C GLN A 171 4.30 -11.89 -2.21
N GLU A 172 4.13 -10.85 -3.04
CA GLU A 172 3.83 -9.50 -2.57
C GLU A 172 2.55 -9.45 -1.71
N GLY A 173 1.47 -10.05 -2.20
CA GLY A 173 0.19 -10.11 -1.48
C GLY A 173 0.31 -10.88 -0.16
N PHE A 174 1.09 -11.95 -0.16
CA PHE A 174 1.39 -12.76 1.01
C PHE A 174 2.14 -11.96 2.09
N PHE A 175 3.21 -11.25 1.73
CA PHE A 175 3.97 -10.44 2.68
C PHE A 175 3.15 -9.28 3.27
N LEU A 176 2.31 -8.63 2.44
CA LEU A 176 1.42 -7.57 2.91
C LEU A 176 0.38 -8.09 3.92
N ARG A 177 -0.15 -9.30 3.72
CA ARG A 177 -1.07 -9.93 4.67
C ARG A 177 -0.38 -10.29 5.97
N ALA A 178 0.79 -10.92 5.89
CA ALA A 178 1.60 -11.24 7.05
C ALA A 178 1.94 -10.00 7.90
N ALA A 179 2.37 -8.92 7.24
CA ALA A 179 2.65 -7.66 7.91
C ALA A 179 1.41 -7.06 8.59
N ARG A 180 0.24 -7.18 7.95
CA ARG A 180 -1.03 -6.71 8.54
C ARG A 180 -1.41 -7.52 9.77
N TRP A 181 -1.36 -8.85 9.69
CA TRP A 181 -1.68 -9.72 10.84
C TRP A 181 -0.74 -9.48 12.01
N ALA A 182 0.57 -9.34 11.74
CA ALA A 182 1.53 -9.01 12.78
C ALA A 182 1.21 -7.66 13.46
N LEU A 183 0.77 -6.65 12.69
CA LEU A 183 0.29 -5.38 13.25
C LEU A 183 -0.97 -5.53 14.10
N ASP A 184 -1.92 -6.36 13.67
CA ASP A 184 -3.16 -6.62 14.41
C ASP A 184 -2.86 -7.44 15.69
N ASP A 185 -1.80 -8.26 15.68
CA ASP A 185 -1.25 -8.96 16.84
C ASP A 185 -0.32 -8.09 17.72
N HIS A 186 -0.17 -6.77 17.40
CA HIS A 186 0.74 -5.83 18.07
C HIS A 186 2.23 -6.22 17.99
N ASP A 187 2.63 -7.04 17.04
CA ASP A 187 4.03 -7.38 16.76
C ASP A 187 4.59 -6.50 15.64
N ALA A 188 5.06 -5.31 16.03
CA ALA A 188 5.68 -4.37 15.12
C ALA A 188 7.02 -4.88 14.55
N GLY A 189 7.70 -5.77 15.28
CA GLY A 189 8.98 -6.36 14.84
C GLY A 189 8.78 -7.26 13.62
N SER A 190 7.92 -8.27 13.75
CA SER A 190 7.58 -9.18 12.65
C SER A 190 6.93 -8.45 11.49
N ALA A 191 6.06 -7.45 11.77
CA ALA A 191 5.45 -6.65 10.72
C ALA A 191 6.48 -5.94 9.84
N MET A 192 7.53 -5.35 10.44
CA MET A 192 8.61 -4.70 9.70
C MET A 192 9.41 -5.70 8.87
N GLN A 193 9.75 -6.85 9.44
CA GLN A 193 10.48 -7.91 8.72
C GLN A 193 9.73 -8.36 7.46
N TRP A 194 8.41 -8.49 7.51
CA TRP A 194 7.60 -8.81 6.34
C TRP A 194 7.58 -7.69 5.30
N LEU A 195 7.50 -6.43 5.73
CA LEU A 195 7.53 -5.27 4.84
C LEU A 195 8.89 -5.09 4.15
N ASP A 196 9.98 -5.47 4.80
CA ASP A 196 11.33 -5.38 4.24
C ASP A 196 11.62 -6.49 3.21
N ARG A 197 10.85 -7.58 3.19
CA ARG A 197 10.89 -8.60 2.14
C ARG A 197 10.18 -8.19 0.85
N LEU A 198 9.44 -7.09 0.85
CA LEU A 198 8.73 -6.61 -0.33
C LEU A 198 9.74 -6.12 -1.40
N PRO A 199 9.53 -6.47 -2.68
CA PRO A 199 10.28 -5.85 -3.78
C PRO A 199 10.12 -4.33 -3.77
N GLN A 200 11.14 -3.59 -4.23
CA GLN A 200 11.16 -2.12 -4.19
C GLN A 200 9.89 -1.47 -4.79
N GLY A 201 9.37 -2.03 -5.90
CA GLY A 201 8.15 -1.55 -6.52
C GLY A 201 6.90 -1.71 -5.65
N ALA A 202 6.77 -2.84 -4.95
CA ALA A 202 5.67 -3.12 -4.04
C ALA A 202 5.77 -2.33 -2.73
N ALA A 203 6.99 -2.16 -2.20
CA ALA A 203 7.26 -1.40 -0.98
C ALA A 203 6.86 0.09 -1.09
N ARG A 204 6.83 0.66 -2.30
CA ARG A 204 6.41 2.05 -2.57
C ARG A 204 4.90 2.22 -2.79
N ARG A 205 4.14 1.14 -2.86
CA ARG A 205 2.67 1.23 -3.01
C ARG A 205 2.04 1.78 -1.73
N THR A 206 0.97 2.53 -1.89
CA THR A 206 0.25 3.20 -0.80
C THR A 206 -0.14 2.23 0.34
N VAL A 207 -0.49 0.98 0.01
CA VAL A 207 -0.84 -0.05 1.01
C VAL A 207 0.37 -0.40 1.88
N ALA A 208 1.53 -0.67 1.28
CA ALA A 208 2.76 -0.98 1.99
C ALA A 208 3.23 0.21 2.84
N LEU A 209 3.18 1.43 2.29
CA LEU A 209 3.51 2.66 3.02
C LEU A 209 2.58 2.89 4.22
N ARG A 210 1.28 2.63 4.10
CA ARG A 210 0.34 2.73 5.24
C ARG A 210 0.68 1.74 6.35
N LEU A 211 1.02 0.50 6.00
CA LEU A 211 1.45 -0.49 6.98
C LEU A 211 2.78 -0.06 7.64
N ARG A 212 3.77 0.37 6.85
CA ARG A 212 5.06 0.86 7.36
C ARG A 212 4.88 2.06 8.29
N PHE A 213 4.00 2.99 7.95
CA PHE A 213 3.64 4.10 8.80
C PHE A 213 3.06 3.64 10.16
N ARG A 214 2.13 2.66 10.14
CA ARG A 214 1.57 2.08 11.38
C ARG A 214 2.63 1.39 12.23
N VAL A 215 3.54 0.63 11.58
CA VAL A 215 4.67 -0.01 12.28
C VAL A 215 5.57 1.03 12.94
N ALA A 216 5.97 2.07 12.20
CA ALA A 216 6.82 3.14 12.72
C ALA A 216 6.17 3.86 13.92
N ARG A 217 4.85 4.13 13.83
CA ARG A 217 4.09 4.72 14.94
C ARG A 217 4.03 3.79 16.18
N MET A 218 3.83 2.51 15.95
CA MET A 218 3.77 1.51 17.04
C MET A 218 5.13 1.35 17.74
N ARG A 219 6.24 1.49 17.00
CA ARG A 219 7.60 1.41 17.54
C ARG A 219 8.10 2.74 18.15
N GLY A 220 7.33 3.83 18.02
CA GLY A 220 7.77 5.17 18.45
C GLY A 220 8.88 5.76 17.57
N GLU A 221 9.10 5.23 16.36
CA GLU A 221 10.11 5.70 15.41
C GLU A 221 9.58 6.89 14.62
N THR A 222 9.46 8.05 15.28
CA THR A 222 8.85 9.28 14.72
C THR A 222 9.53 9.74 13.44
N ALA A 223 10.85 9.60 13.31
CA ALA A 223 11.58 9.97 12.11
C ALA A 223 11.16 9.12 10.90
N LEU A 224 11.10 7.77 11.06
CA LEU A 224 10.64 6.86 10.02
C LEU A 224 9.16 7.09 9.67
N ALA A 225 8.33 7.39 10.69
CA ALA A 225 6.93 7.74 10.49
C ALA A 225 6.78 9.00 9.63
N LEU A 226 7.57 10.04 9.89
CA LEU A 226 7.57 11.29 9.12
C LEU A 226 8.00 11.04 7.66
N GLU A 227 9.10 10.32 7.43
CA GLU A 227 9.57 9.97 6.08
C GLU A 227 8.51 9.19 5.29
N THR A 228 7.90 8.21 5.94
CA THR A 228 6.85 7.39 5.30
C THR A 228 5.59 8.22 5.02
N LEU A 229 5.23 9.15 5.91
CA LEU A 229 4.10 10.05 5.73
C LEU A 229 4.32 11.02 4.56
N ARG A 230 5.54 11.56 4.38
CA ARG A 230 5.91 12.39 3.21
C ARG A 230 5.60 11.66 1.89
N LEU A 231 5.99 10.37 1.82
CA LEU A 231 5.70 9.55 0.64
C LEU A 231 4.19 9.35 0.45
N LEU A 232 3.44 9.10 1.52
CA LEU A 232 1.98 8.97 1.45
C LEU A 232 1.30 10.26 0.99
N VAL A 233 1.75 11.42 1.46
CA VAL A 233 1.24 12.74 1.02
C VAL A 233 1.58 12.97 -0.45
N LYS A 234 2.80 12.66 -0.88
CA LYS A 234 3.23 12.75 -2.27
C LYS A 234 2.39 11.88 -3.20
N HIS A 235 1.96 10.71 -2.75
CA HIS A 235 1.08 9.80 -3.49
C HIS A 235 -0.41 10.10 -3.33
N ASN A 236 -0.78 11.27 -2.80
CA ASN A 236 -2.17 11.69 -2.57
C ASN A 236 -3.00 10.66 -1.76
N ALA A 237 -2.36 9.96 -0.81
CA ALA A 237 -3.03 8.99 0.04
C ALA A 237 -3.98 9.64 1.07
N PHE A 238 -3.87 10.96 1.27
CA PHE A 238 -4.69 11.81 2.14
C PHE A 238 -5.16 13.05 1.38
N ALA A 239 -6.25 13.66 1.85
CA ALA A 239 -6.57 15.02 1.45
C ALA A 239 -5.39 15.95 1.81
N LYS A 240 -5.02 16.87 0.92
CA LYS A 240 -3.80 17.68 1.05
C LYS A 240 -3.70 18.41 2.39
N SER A 241 -4.81 18.98 2.87
CA SER A 241 -4.88 19.66 4.17
C SER A 241 -4.60 18.72 5.35
N ASN A 242 -5.21 17.53 5.34
CA ASN A 242 -5.04 16.54 6.41
C ASN A 242 -3.63 15.96 6.42
N GLY A 243 -3.07 15.70 5.24
CA GLY A 243 -1.69 15.23 5.10
C GLY A 243 -0.69 16.21 5.70
N MET A 244 -0.82 17.51 5.38
CA MET A 244 0.05 18.56 5.91
C MET A 244 -0.11 18.75 7.42
N SER A 245 -1.33 18.60 7.96
CA SER A 245 -1.55 18.65 9.41
C SER A 245 -0.87 17.50 10.15
N LEU A 246 -0.88 16.29 9.58
CA LEU A 246 -0.16 15.14 10.13
C LEU A 246 1.36 15.31 10.06
N VAL A 247 1.88 15.83 8.94
CA VAL A 247 3.32 16.15 8.79
C VAL A 247 3.75 17.14 9.84
N ARG A 248 3.00 18.23 10.05
CA ARG A 248 3.25 19.22 11.10
C ARG A 248 3.28 18.59 12.49
N ALA A 249 2.30 17.74 12.80
CA ALA A 249 2.22 17.08 14.10
C ALA A 249 3.43 16.19 14.37
N LEU A 250 3.86 15.38 13.36
CA LEU A 250 5.04 14.51 13.50
C LEU A 250 6.35 15.30 13.55
N ALA A 251 6.46 16.41 12.81
CA ALA A 251 7.62 17.29 12.87
C ALA A 251 7.78 17.87 14.28
N LEU A 252 6.68 18.32 14.88
CA LEU A 252 6.69 18.80 16.27
C LEU A 252 7.00 17.69 17.28
N GLU A 253 6.42 16.49 17.10
CA GLU A 253 6.71 15.33 17.95
C GLU A 253 8.21 14.97 17.89
N LEU A 254 8.81 14.98 16.68
CA LEU A 254 10.24 14.72 16.50
C LEU A 254 11.11 15.76 17.23
N ILE A 255 10.73 17.03 17.17
CA ILE A 255 11.45 18.12 17.87
C ILE A 255 11.32 17.96 19.38
N PHE A 256 10.11 17.77 19.90
CA PHE A 256 9.83 17.69 21.34
C PHE A 256 10.35 16.40 22.00
N ALA A 257 10.62 15.37 21.23
CA ALA A 257 11.30 14.17 21.72
C ALA A 257 12.76 14.42 22.12
N SER A 258 13.34 15.53 21.68
CA SER A 258 14.72 15.93 21.98
C SER A 258 14.87 16.36 23.44
N LYS A 259 15.93 15.94 24.11
CA LYS A 259 16.21 16.25 25.52
C LYS A 259 17.38 17.21 25.73
N VAL A 260 18.18 17.40 24.68
CA VAL A 260 19.36 18.31 24.70
C VAL A 260 19.38 19.13 23.41
N PRO A 261 19.99 20.32 23.40
CA PRO A 261 20.01 21.20 22.23
C PRO A 261 20.53 20.51 20.95
N ALA A 262 21.59 19.72 21.05
CA ALA A 262 22.16 19.01 19.91
C ALA A 262 21.16 18.09 19.19
N GLN A 263 20.25 17.46 19.95
CA GLN A 263 19.19 16.62 19.36
C GLN A 263 18.13 17.46 18.64
N VAL A 264 17.82 18.66 19.15
CA VAL A 264 16.88 19.58 18.46
C VAL A 264 17.44 19.99 17.10
N THR A 265 18.73 20.34 17.05
CA THR A 265 19.40 20.68 15.79
C THR A 265 19.39 19.52 14.82
N GLN A 266 19.64 18.30 15.30
CA GLN A 266 19.57 17.09 14.49
C GLN A 266 18.14 16.83 14.00
N ALA A 267 17.13 16.98 14.86
CA ALA A 267 15.72 16.85 14.47
C ALA A 267 15.34 17.90 13.41
N TRP A 268 15.74 19.15 13.64
CA TRP A 268 15.53 20.26 12.70
C TRP A 268 16.18 19.99 11.34
N SER A 269 17.41 19.48 11.31
CA SER A 269 18.11 19.17 10.06
C SER A 269 17.43 18.09 9.21
N ARG A 270 16.64 17.19 9.84
CA ARG A 270 15.86 16.15 9.16
C ARG A 270 14.55 16.67 8.54
N LEU A 271 14.14 17.89 8.90
CA LEU A 271 12.94 18.50 8.33
C LEU A 271 13.19 19.06 6.94
N ASP A 272 12.21 18.94 6.06
CA ASP A 272 12.24 19.57 4.74
C ASP A 272 12.11 21.10 4.83
N PRO A 273 12.62 21.87 3.86
CA PRO A 273 12.49 23.33 3.85
C PRO A 273 11.04 23.81 4.00
N THR A 274 10.08 23.11 3.38
CA THR A 274 8.65 23.43 3.48
C THR A 274 8.09 23.20 4.88
N GLU A 275 8.60 22.22 5.60
CA GLU A 275 8.20 21.91 6.97
C GLU A 275 8.80 22.91 7.96
N ARG A 276 10.08 23.27 7.76
CA ARG A 276 10.76 24.32 8.54
C ARG A 276 10.10 25.69 8.38
N ALA A 277 9.50 25.95 7.21
CA ALA A 277 8.77 27.18 6.94
C ALA A 277 7.36 27.21 7.56
N MET A 278 6.86 26.10 8.10
CA MET A 278 5.58 26.09 8.82
C MET A 278 5.68 26.88 10.13
N PRO A 279 4.82 27.89 10.34
CA PRO A 279 4.91 28.74 11.54
C PRO A 279 4.90 27.95 12.85
N ASP A 280 4.00 26.97 13.00
CA ASP A 280 3.90 26.16 14.21
C ASP A 280 5.17 25.34 14.48
N VAL A 281 5.81 24.80 13.41
CA VAL A 281 7.03 24.00 13.51
C VAL A 281 8.21 24.87 13.91
N ALA A 282 8.39 26.01 13.25
CA ALA A 282 9.46 26.94 13.56
C ALA A 282 9.34 27.52 14.98
N LEU A 283 8.13 27.93 15.36
CA LEU A 283 7.85 28.43 16.72
C LEU A 283 8.06 27.34 17.78
N GLY A 284 7.59 26.12 17.51
CA GLY A 284 7.78 24.99 18.41
C GLY A 284 9.26 24.64 18.60
N ALA A 285 10.02 24.59 17.52
CA ALA A 285 11.43 24.31 17.53
C ALA A 285 12.23 25.37 18.29
N ALA A 286 11.98 26.65 17.98
CA ALA A 286 12.67 27.78 18.63
C ALA A 286 12.40 27.83 20.13
N ARG A 287 11.14 27.65 20.56
CA ARG A 287 10.78 27.59 21.98
C ARG A 287 11.41 26.42 22.71
N HIS A 288 11.33 25.24 22.10
CA HIS A 288 11.93 24.06 22.73
C HIS A 288 13.45 24.16 22.82
N TRP A 289 14.09 24.70 21.77
CA TRP A 289 15.53 24.99 21.78
C TRP A 289 15.95 25.91 22.93
N LEU A 290 15.25 27.04 23.11
CA LEU A 290 15.52 27.98 24.19
C LEU A 290 15.23 27.37 25.57
N SER A 291 14.20 26.57 25.73
CA SER A 291 13.88 25.90 27.00
C SER A 291 14.93 24.88 27.43
N LEU A 292 15.72 24.36 26.49
CA LEU A 292 16.86 23.47 26.77
C LEU A 292 18.19 24.22 26.95
N GLY A 293 18.18 25.56 26.98
CA GLY A 293 19.37 26.39 27.12
C GLY A 293 20.15 26.59 25.82
N GLY A 294 19.47 26.41 24.67
CA GLY A 294 20.06 26.64 23.35
C GLY A 294 20.31 28.13 23.07
N ASP A 295 21.23 28.42 22.13
CA ASP A 295 21.61 29.75 21.72
C ASP A 295 20.47 30.56 21.08
N ALA A 296 20.36 31.82 21.49
CA ALA A 296 19.33 32.74 21.00
C ALA A 296 19.49 33.10 19.50
N ALA A 297 20.72 33.15 19.00
CA ALA A 297 20.99 33.46 17.60
C ALA A 297 20.41 32.38 16.68
N GLN A 298 20.55 31.11 17.05
CA GLN A 298 19.99 29.98 16.32
C GLN A 298 18.45 30.00 16.35
N SER A 299 17.84 30.28 17.51
CA SER A 299 16.37 30.42 17.61
C SER A 299 15.86 31.52 16.66
N ARG A 300 16.50 32.67 16.65
CA ARG A 300 16.15 33.79 15.75
C ARG A 300 16.33 33.43 14.27
N ALA A 301 17.37 32.68 13.94
CA ALA A 301 17.56 32.20 12.56
C ALA A 301 16.41 31.31 12.09
N TRP A 302 15.90 30.41 12.94
CA TRP A 302 14.75 29.57 12.61
C TRP A 302 13.44 30.35 12.49
N LEU A 303 13.31 31.48 13.21
CA LEU A 303 12.11 32.32 13.19
C LEU A 303 12.09 33.34 12.05
N LEU A 304 13.20 33.55 11.33
CA LEU A 304 13.26 34.52 10.24
C LEU A 304 12.15 34.34 9.18
N PRO A 305 11.83 33.14 8.67
CA PRO A 305 10.76 32.95 7.70
C PRO A 305 9.38 33.31 8.27
N VAL A 306 9.16 33.04 9.55
CA VAL A 306 7.89 33.36 10.22
C VAL A 306 7.77 34.87 10.46
N TRP A 307 8.89 35.52 10.81
CA TRP A 307 8.98 36.99 10.93
C TRP A 307 8.65 37.66 9.58
N ALA A 308 9.29 37.22 8.49
CA ALA A 308 9.01 37.74 7.16
C ALA A 308 7.51 37.60 6.80
N LEU A 309 6.92 36.44 7.12
CA LEU A 309 5.50 36.21 6.91
C LEU A 309 4.62 37.16 7.75
N MET A 310 5.01 37.47 9.00
CA MET A 310 4.29 38.41 9.86
C MET A 310 4.31 39.83 9.29
N VAL A 311 5.44 40.26 8.72
CA VAL A 311 5.60 41.62 8.20
C VAL A 311 4.96 41.77 6.82
N GLU A 312 5.23 40.82 5.89
CA GLU A 312 4.79 40.91 4.50
C GLU A 312 3.32 40.52 4.33
N LYS A 313 2.84 39.55 5.13
CA LYS A 313 1.53 38.94 4.98
C LYS A 313 0.89 38.62 6.34
N PRO A 314 0.49 39.65 7.13
CA PRO A 314 -0.01 39.45 8.50
C PRO A 314 -1.19 38.46 8.60
N SER A 315 -2.02 38.37 7.56
CA SER A 315 -3.13 37.42 7.47
C SER A 315 -2.66 35.95 7.33
N GLY A 316 -1.40 35.69 7.02
CA GLY A 316 -0.81 34.34 6.94
C GLY A 316 -0.53 33.72 8.29
N LEU A 317 -0.58 34.46 9.37
CA LEU A 317 -0.43 34.01 10.76
C LEU A 317 -1.72 34.24 11.55
N THR A 318 -2.09 33.24 12.32
CA THR A 318 -3.21 33.40 13.29
C THR A 318 -2.78 34.32 14.44
N PRO A 319 -3.73 35.00 15.12
CA PRO A 319 -3.41 35.83 16.28
C PRO A 319 -2.56 35.12 17.36
N PRO A 320 -2.86 33.87 17.76
CA PRO A 320 -2.01 33.13 18.69
C PRO A 320 -0.58 32.89 18.18
N GLN A 321 -0.39 32.64 16.85
CA GLN A 321 0.94 32.46 16.28
C GLN A 321 1.77 33.75 16.29
N ARG A 322 1.14 34.90 16.03
CA ARG A 322 1.79 36.21 16.11
C ARG A 322 2.26 36.52 17.53
N LEU A 323 1.39 36.30 18.51
CA LEU A 323 1.74 36.47 19.94
C LEU A 323 2.86 35.50 20.35
N ALA A 324 2.76 34.22 19.92
CA ALA A 324 3.79 33.22 20.19
C ALA A 324 5.17 33.59 19.56
N LEU A 325 5.17 34.18 18.37
CA LEU A 325 6.38 34.68 17.71
C LEU A 325 7.06 35.79 18.55
N VAL A 326 6.28 36.78 18.95
CA VAL A 326 6.79 37.90 19.76
C VAL A 326 7.36 37.40 21.08
N ARG A 327 6.65 36.56 21.82
CA ARG A 327 7.13 36.00 23.09
C ARG A 327 8.37 35.09 22.91
N THR A 328 8.46 34.35 21.78
CA THR A 328 9.64 33.51 21.51
C THR A 328 10.85 34.37 21.15
N LEU A 329 10.68 35.47 20.43
CA LEU A 329 11.75 36.45 20.16
C LEU A 329 12.17 37.13 21.43
N GLU A 330 11.24 37.55 22.30
CA GLU A 330 11.51 38.14 23.60
C GLU A 330 12.33 37.20 24.51
N SER A 331 11.93 35.92 24.61
CA SER A 331 12.67 34.93 25.43
C SER A 331 14.05 34.61 24.87
N GLY A 332 14.25 34.81 23.58
CA GLY A 332 15.54 34.66 22.89
C GLY A 332 16.42 35.91 22.96
N LEU A 333 16.02 36.99 23.65
CA LEU A 333 16.85 38.15 23.87
C LEU A 333 17.86 37.84 24.97
N GLY A 334 19.15 37.87 24.65
CA GLY A 334 20.25 37.57 25.58
C GLY A 334 20.39 38.63 26.69
N ALA A 335 21.16 38.30 27.72
CA ALA A 335 21.48 39.22 28.81
C ALA A 335 22.62 40.21 28.46
N GLN A 336 23.24 40.04 27.29
CA GLN A 336 24.40 40.85 26.86
C GLN A 336 24.06 41.62 25.58
N ASN A 337 24.62 42.85 25.53
CA ASN A 337 24.50 43.75 24.37
C ASN A 337 25.30 43.16 23.20
N ASP A 338 24.62 42.47 22.29
CA ASP A 338 25.25 41.79 21.18
C ASP A 338 24.90 42.54 19.86
N ALA A 339 25.85 42.65 18.94
CA ALA A 339 25.65 43.28 17.63
C ALA A 339 24.46 42.69 16.86
N LEU A 340 24.10 41.42 17.13
CA LEU A 340 22.90 40.77 16.58
C LEU A 340 21.60 41.37 17.13
N GLU A 341 21.58 41.92 18.34
CA GLU A 341 20.40 42.57 18.93
C GLU A 341 20.10 43.89 18.24
N GLU A 342 21.15 44.66 17.87
CA GLU A 342 20.99 45.90 17.10
C GLU A 342 20.39 45.65 15.71
N VAL A 343 20.83 44.59 15.02
CA VAL A 343 20.28 44.18 13.73
C VAL A 343 18.81 43.80 13.86
N TRP A 344 18.44 43.13 14.95
CA TRP A 344 17.03 42.76 15.16
C TRP A 344 16.20 43.97 15.57
N LEU A 345 16.72 44.89 16.38
CA LEU A 345 16.04 46.14 16.66
C LEU A 345 15.74 46.94 15.41
N ALA A 346 16.71 47.08 14.50
CA ALA A 346 16.52 47.79 13.22
C ALA A 346 15.41 47.12 12.37
N ARG A 347 15.35 45.79 12.35
CA ARG A 347 14.27 45.05 11.65
C ARG A 347 12.89 45.29 12.26
N ILE A 348 12.80 45.29 13.59
CA ILE A 348 11.57 45.50 14.32
C ILE A 348 11.09 46.94 14.13
N GLU A 349 11.99 47.90 14.18
CA GLU A 349 11.69 49.33 13.94
C GLU A 349 11.20 49.57 12.51
N THR A 350 11.84 48.92 11.52
CA THR A 350 11.39 49.00 10.14
C THR A 350 9.97 48.44 9.99
N ALA A 351 9.68 47.30 10.61
CA ALA A 351 8.35 46.72 10.61
C ALA A 351 7.33 47.60 11.35
N GLN A 352 7.72 48.19 12.45
CA GLN A 352 6.89 49.10 13.24
C GLN A 352 6.56 50.40 12.48
N MET A 353 7.50 50.94 11.72
CA MET A 353 7.23 52.07 10.84
C MET A 353 6.26 51.76 9.73
N SER A 354 6.24 50.51 9.24
CA SER A 354 5.28 50.05 8.22
C SER A 354 3.86 49.86 8.78
N ASP A 355 3.75 49.47 10.08
CA ASP A 355 2.47 49.28 10.77
C ASP A 355 2.53 49.89 12.20
N PRO A 356 2.42 51.22 12.31
CA PRO A 356 2.55 51.92 13.60
C PRO A 356 1.46 51.63 14.63
N ARG A 357 0.34 51.05 14.21
CA ARG A 357 -0.79 50.70 15.10
C ARG A 357 -0.75 49.25 15.59
N ASN A 358 0.28 48.50 15.24
CA ASN A 358 0.46 47.13 15.66
C ASN A 358 1.00 47.02 17.08
N ALA A 359 0.14 46.69 18.03
CA ALA A 359 0.50 46.57 19.45
C ALA A 359 1.61 45.57 19.70
N LEU A 360 1.69 44.48 18.95
CA LEU A 360 2.73 43.44 19.08
C LEU A 360 4.13 43.96 18.67
N LEU A 361 4.20 44.74 17.58
CA LEU A 361 5.46 45.35 17.13
C LEU A 361 5.91 46.44 18.08
N GLN A 362 4.97 47.27 18.61
CA GLN A 362 5.27 48.26 19.65
C GLN A 362 5.81 47.58 20.91
N TYR A 363 5.19 46.48 21.36
CA TYR A 363 5.65 45.71 22.50
C TYR A 363 7.08 45.19 22.30
N LEU A 364 7.33 44.49 21.20
CA LEU A 364 8.62 43.86 20.92
C LEU A 364 9.73 44.93 20.80
N ALA A 365 9.46 46.05 20.10
CA ALA A 365 10.39 47.15 19.99
C ALA A 365 10.68 47.79 21.35
N GLY A 366 9.65 47.95 22.18
CA GLY A 366 9.78 48.47 23.56
C GLY A 366 10.65 47.61 24.44
N VAL A 367 10.43 46.29 24.43
CA VAL A 367 11.25 45.33 25.18
C VAL A 367 12.71 45.31 24.69
N MET A 368 12.92 45.35 23.37
CA MET A 368 14.27 45.46 22.81
C MET A 368 14.97 46.74 23.22
N CYS A 369 14.31 47.90 23.11
CA CYS A 369 14.85 49.17 23.55
C CYS A 369 15.22 49.17 25.05
N ALA A 370 14.39 48.54 25.90
CA ALA A 370 14.65 48.39 27.33
C ALA A 370 15.93 47.61 27.61
N ARG A 371 16.19 46.55 26.84
CA ARG A 371 17.42 45.76 26.98
C ARG A 371 18.65 46.48 26.49
N LEU A 372 18.55 47.28 25.47
CA LEU A 372 19.62 48.12 24.95
C LEU A 372 19.79 49.43 25.72
N ALA A 373 19.18 49.55 26.91
CA ALA A 373 19.24 50.72 27.78
C ALA A 373 18.69 52.02 27.17
N LEU A 374 17.85 51.90 26.14
CA LEU A 374 17.16 53.04 25.51
C LEU A 374 15.85 53.35 26.24
N TRP A 375 15.93 53.73 27.51
CA TRP A 375 14.84 53.79 28.48
C TRP A 375 13.65 54.64 28.02
N GLY A 376 13.90 55.87 27.57
CA GLY A 376 12.86 56.80 27.16
C GLY A 376 12.04 56.27 25.96
N LYS A 377 12.74 55.67 24.97
CA LYS A 377 12.07 55.05 23.80
C LYS A 377 11.30 53.80 24.23
N ALA A 378 11.87 52.97 25.12
CA ALA A 378 11.23 51.80 25.66
C ALA A 378 9.89 52.13 26.36
N GLN A 379 9.91 53.12 27.28
CA GLN A 379 8.68 53.55 27.96
C GLN A 379 7.60 54.04 26.99
N HIS A 380 7.98 54.84 26.00
CA HIS A 380 7.04 55.33 24.99
C HIS A 380 6.38 54.20 24.21
N LEU A 381 7.16 53.26 23.69
CA LEU A 381 6.69 52.16 22.89
C LEU A 381 5.80 51.17 23.69
N LEU A 382 6.19 50.87 24.95
CA LEU A 382 5.40 50.00 25.81
C LEU A 382 4.08 50.63 26.24
N ARG A 383 4.03 51.96 26.50
CA ARG A 383 2.79 52.68 26.75
C ARG A 383 1.86 52.64 25.52
N GLN A 384 2.41 52.83 24.31
CA GLN A 384 1.64 52.73 23.07
C GLN A 384 1.10 51.32 22.89
N SER A 385 1.91 50.28 23.11
CA SER A 385 1.48 48.89 23.06
C SER A 385 0.31 48.63 24.02
N ALA A 386 0.44 49.05 25.27
CA ALA A 386 -0.62 48.88 26.27
C ALA A 386 -1.95 49.61 25.90
N ALA A 387 -1.83 50.77 25.23
CA ALA A 387 -2.99 51.52 24.78
C ALA A 387 -3.66 50.92 23.53
N LEU A 388 -2.87 50.40 22.58
CA LEU A 388 -3.36 49.84 21.33
C LEU A 388 -3.82 48.38 21.45
N SER A 389 -3.35 47.66 22.48
CA SER A 389 -3.66 46.22 22.61
C SER A 389 -5.11 45.99 23.02
N THR A 390 -5.76 45.13 22.24
CA THR A 390 -7.04 44.50 22.58
C THR A 390 -6.87 43.19 23.34
N ASP A 391 -5.69 42.62 23.33
CA ASP A 391 -5.34 41.39 24.04
C ASP A 391 -4.93 41.71 25.49
N LEU A 392 -5.68 41.15 26.45
CA LEU A 392 -5.43 41.36 27.88
C LEU A 392 -4.09 40.83 28.37
N GLU A 393 -3.59 39.74 27.74
CA GLU A 393 -2.30 39.16 28.11
C GLU A 393 -1.13 40.08 27.67
N LEU A 394 -1.19 40.52 26.40
CA LEU A 394 -0.18 41.47 25.89
C LEU A 394 -0.19 42.78 26.69
N LYS A 395 -1.37 43.28 27.07
CA LYS A 395 -1.49 44.49 27.88
C LYS A 395 -0.85 44.32 29.26
N ARG A 396 -1.05 43.16 29.90
CA ARG A 396 -0.40 42.83 31.19
C ARG A 396 1.11 42.68 31.04
N ASP A 397 1.58 42.09 29.95
CA ASP A 397 3.00 41.94 29.68
C ASP A 397 3.67 43.31 29.47
N ALA A 398 3.04 44.19 28.69
CA ALA A 398 3.52 45.56 28.49
C ALA A 398 3.56 46.36 29.79
N GLN A 399 2.53 46.23 30.64
CA GLN A 399 2.50 46.89 31.95
C GLN A 399 3.59 46.36 32.87
N ARG A 400 3.77 45.05 32.95
CA ARG A 400 4.90 44.45 33.73
C ARG A 400 6.26 44.95 33.29
N ALA A 401 6.46 45.08 31.98
CA ALA A 401 7.68 45.60 31.41
C ALA A 401 7.87 47.07 31.77
N LEU A 402 6.81 47.90 31.81
CA LEU A 402 6.85 49.29 32.25
C LEU A 402 7.21 49.42 33.76
N ASP A 403 6.54 48.63 34.61
CA ASP A 403 6.81 48.60 36.04
C ASP A 403 8.27 48.21 36.36
N ALA A 404 8.80 47.24 35.59
CA ALA A 404 10.21 46.82 35.71
C ALA A 404 11.20 47.93 35.29
N LEU A 405 10.84 48.82 34.35
CA LEU A 405 11.65 49.95 33.95
C LEU A 405 11.64 51.06 35.00
N GLU A 406 10.51 51.33 35.63
CA GLU A 406 10.39 52.33 36.70
C GLU A 406 11.20 51.95 37.92
N HIS A 407 11.25 50.66 38.30
CA HIS A 407 12.08 50.18 39.41
C HIS A 407 13.58 50.16 39.13
N ARG A 408 14.02 50.22 37.85
CA ARG A 408 15.45 50.32 37.48
C ARG A 408 15.93 51.77 37.34
N GLY A 409 15.01 52.72 37.21
CA GLY A 409 15.30 54.16 37.11
C GLY A 409 15.35 54.92 38.44
N THR A 410 14.95 54.25 39.51
CA THR A 410 15.11 54.70 40.92
C THR A 410 16.30 54.00 41.52
#